data_ee5a4a30d6c49f8c04e0194e9465d0aa
#
_entry.id   ee5a4a30d6c49f8c04e0194e9465d0aa
#
_cell.length_a   1.000
_cell.length_b   1.000
_cell.length_c   1.000
_cell.angle_alpha   90.00
_cell.angle_beta   90.00
_cell.angle_gamma   90.00
#
_symmetry.space_group_name_H-M   'P 1'
#
loop_
_entity.id
_entity.type
_entity.pdbx_description
1 polymer ?
#
loop_
_entity_poly.entity_id
_entity_poly.type
_entity_poly.pdbx_seq_one_letter_code
_entity_poly.pdbx_strand_id
1 'polypeptide(L)'
;MKSVLLYLHGFNSSPGSAKAQQMAAWVAANRPDIEVIIPAQPNTPAAAWAAIEQTIADLPRRYGSDFKLGAVGSSLGGFMATRVSEQYGCRAALINPAVRPHELLCDYLGPQTNPYSGELFELLPEHMDELRALAVPVTAPERLWILQQQGDEVLDYRKALDEYRFARLSLECGGDHAFVAFERYPAQIIHFLGL
;
A
#
# COMPACT_ATOMS: atom_id res chain seq x y z
N MET A 1 23.75 -5.72 4.80
CA MET A 1 22.57 -4.85 4.56
C MET A 1 21.29 -5.67 4.76
N LYS A 2 20.43 -5.29 5.71
CA LYS A 2 19.15 -5.97 5.96
C LYS A 2 18.09 -5.53 4.95
N SER A 3 17.40 -6.46 4.31
CA SER A 3 16.26 -6.15 3.44
C SER A 3 14.95 -6.13 4.23
N VAL A 4 14.16 -5.07 4.07
CA VAL A 4 12.88 -4.86 4.76
C VAL A 4 11.80 -4.58 3.73
N LEU A 5 10.75 -5.38 3.76
CA LEU A 5 9.53 -5.19 2.99
C LEU A 5 8.43 -4.64 3.89
N LEU A 6 7.98 -3.44 3.63
CA LEU A 6 6.82 -2.83 4.28
C LEU A 6 5.58 -3.09 3.43
N TYR A 7 4.58 -3.80 3.99
CA TYR A 7 3.30 -4.02 3.32
C TYR A 7 2.19 -3.18 3.96
N LEU A 8 1.51 -2.37 3.15
CA LEU A 8 0.44 -1.47 3.58
C LEU A 8 -0.90 -1.96 3.05
N HIS A 9 -1.80 -2.32 3.97
CA HIS A 9 -3.15 -2.79 3.62
C HIS A 9 -4.11 -1.61 3.32
N GLY A 10 -5.28 -1.91 2.77
CA GLY A 10 -6.28 -0.93 2.37
C GLY A 10 -7.17 -0.42 3.51
N PHE A 11 -8.15 0.40 3.14
CA PHE A 11 -9.22 0.86 4.03
C PHE A 11 -10.07 -0.34 4.49
N ASN A 12 -10.59 -0.30 5.73
CA ASN A 12 -11.37 -1.38 6.33
C ASN A 12 -10.68 -2.76 6.18
N SER A 13 -9.38 -2.80 6.36
CA SER A 13 -8.55 -3.99 6.19
C SER A 13 -7.66 -4.21 7.41
N SER A 14 -6.75 -5.19 7.33
CA SER A 14 -5.84 -5.53 8.43
C SER A 14 -4.55 -6.16 7.93
N PRO A 15 -3.54 -6.35 8.81
CA PRO A 15 -2.38 -7.18 8.51
C PRO A 15 -2.74 -8.61 8.08
N GLY A 16 -3.90 -9.13 8.50
CA GLY A 16 -4.42 -10.45 8.12
C GLY A 16 -5.07 -10.52 6.73
N SER A 17 -5.06 -9.44 5.95
CA SER A 17 -5.64 -9.44 4.60
C SER A 17 -4.97 -10.45 3.67
N ALA A 18 -5.74 -11.03 2.74
CA ALA A 18 -5.29 -12.12 1.87
C ALA A 18 -3.98 -11.82 1.15
N LYS A 19 -3.87 -10.66 0.48
CA LYS A 19 -2.66 -10.27 -0.26
C LYS A 19 -1.46 -10.04 0.66
N ALA A 20 -1.67 -9.46 1.84
CA ALA A 20 -0.61 -9.27 2.83
C ALA A 20 -0.05 -10.62 3.31
N GLN A 21 -0.92 -11.57 3.60
CA GLN A 21 -0.55 -12.91 4.03
C GLN A 21 0.09 -13.73 2.91
N GLN A 22 -0.40 -13.63 1.67
CA GLN A 22 0.22 -14.27 0.50
C GLN A 22 1.65 -13.74 0.28
N MET A 23 1.83 -12.42 0.36
CA MET A 23 3.17 -11.82 0.23
C MET A 23 4.11 -12.29 1.34
N ALA A 24 3.65 -12.26 2.60
CA ALA A 24 4.44 -12.70 3.75
C ALA A 24 4.80 -14.19 3.67
N ALA A 25 3.85 -15.04 3.30
CA ALA A 25 4.07 -16.48 3.15
C ALA A 25 5.07 -16.78 2.03
N TRP A 26 4.95 -16.09 0.89
CA TRP A 26 5.88 -16.25 -0.21
C TRP A 26 7.31 -15.84 0.19
N VAL A 27 7.46 -14.69 0.86
CA VAL A 27 8.77 -14.22 1.33
C VAL A 27 9.36 -15.19 2.35
N ALA A 28 8.59 -15.64 3.31
CA ALA A 28 9.06 -16.61 4.31
C ALA A 28 9.58 -17.92 3.67
N ALA A 29 8.93 -18.38 2.61
CA ALA A 29 9.30 -19.61 1.91
C ALA A 29 10.50 -19.45 0.95
N ASN A 30 10.67 -18.29 0.31
CA ASN A 30 11.60 -18.11 -0.80
C ASN A 30 12.74 -17.11 -0.50
N ARG A 31 12.53 -16.17 0.41
CA ARG A 31 13.49 -15.11 0.78
C ARG A 31 13.46 -14.83 2.29
N PRO A 32 13.80 -15.82 3.13
CA PRO A 32 13.77 -15.67 4.60
C PRO A 32 14.77 -14.64 5.14
N ASP A 33 15.68 -14.14 4.30
CA ASP A 33 16.58 -13.03 4.59
C ASP A 33 15.87 -11.66 4.63
N ILE A 34 14.69 -11.55 3.98
CA ILE A 34 13.88 -10.33 3.96
C ILE A 34 12.94 -10.33 5.17
N GLU A 35 12.91 -9.24 5.91
CA GLU A 35 11.90 -9.02 6.94
C GLU A 35 10.66 -8.36 6.36
N VAL A 36 9.49 -9.00 6.56
CA VAL A 36 8.21 -8.46 6.16
C VAL A 36 7.56 -7.80 7.38
N ILE A 37 7.25 -6.52 7.25
CA ILE A 37 6.54 -5.74 8.26
C ILE A 37 5.19 -5.32 7.68
N ILE A 38 4.12 -5.70 8.36
CA ILE A 38 2.75 -5.35 8.01
C ILE A 38 2.16 -4.61 9.22
N PRO A 39 2.32 -3.28 9.31
CA PRO A 39 1.83 -2.55 10.46
C PRO A 39 0.31 -2.60 10.52
N ALA A 40 -0.24 -2.72 11.72
CA ALA A 40 -1.63 -2.42 11.96
C ALA A 40 -1.84 -0.92 11.73
N GLN A 41 -2.65 -0.59 10.73
CA GLN A 41 -2.99 0.80 10.41
C GLN A 41 -4.31 1.11 11.10
N PRO A 42 -4.36 2.14 11.99
CA PRO A 42 -5.61 2.64 12.52
C PRO A 42 -6.58 3.06 11.43
N ASN A 43 -7.88 3.11 11.76
CA ASN A 43 -8.93 3.32 10.77
C ASN A 43 -9.03 4.76 10.23
N THR A 44 -8.34 5.74 10.87
CA THR A 44 -8.31 7.14 10.40
C THR A 44 -7.02 7.45 9.64
N PRO A 45 -7.06 8.31 8.59
CA PRO A 45 -5.91 8.52 7.71
C PRO A 45 -4.66 9.06 8.40
N ALA A 46 -4.80 10.08 9.26
CA ALA A 46 -3.66 10.66 9.97
C ALA A 46 -3.04 9.67 10.96
N ALA A 47 -3.87 8.91 11.69
CA ALA A 47 -3.37 7.91 12.61
C ALA A 47 -2.70 6.73 11.87
N ALA A 48 -3.26 6.30 10.72
CA ALA A 48 -2.66 5.28 9.88
C ALA A 48 -1.28 5.74 9.37
N TRP A 49 -1.18 6.98 8.91
CA TRP A 49 0.09 7.53 8.46
C TRP A 49 1.11 7.62 9.61
N ALA A 50 0.71 8.11 10.78
CA ALA A 50 1.58 8.17 11.96
C ALA A 50 2.13 6.78 12.36
N ALA A 51 1.31 5.73 12.29
CA ALA A 51 1.74 4.36 12.55
C ALA A 51 2.76 3.86 11.51
N ILE A 52 2.57 4.22 10.24
CA ILE A 52 3.53 3.90 9.16
C ILE A 52 4.85 4.63 9.40
N GLU A 53 4.82 5.94 9.68
CA GLU A 53 6.02 6.74 9.96
C GLU A 53 6.78 6.20 11.17
N GLN A 54 6.07 5.87 12.26
CA GLN A 54 6.70 5.28 13.45
C GLN A 54 7.36 3.94 13.13
N THR A 55 6.70 3.10 12.33
CA THR A 55 7.27 1.82 11.89
C THR A 55 8.58 2.02 11.14
N ILE A 56 8.63 2.98 10.21
CA ILE A 56 9.84 3.30 9.44
C ILE A 56 10.92 3.94 10.34
N ALA A 57 10.53 4.84 11.24
CA ALA A 57 11.44 5.50 12.18
C ALA A 57 12.12 4.54 13.16
N ASP A 58 11.52 3.38 13.40
CA ASP A 58 12.08 2.34 14.26
C ASP A 58 13.12 1.45 13.56
N LEU A 59 13.16 1.44 12.21
CA LEU A 59 14.09 0.59 11.46
C LEU A 59 15.57 0.86 11.77
N PRO A 60 16.06 2.12 11.87
CA PRO A 60 17.44 2.38 12.23
C PRO A 60 17.81 1.86 13.62
N ARG A 61 16.88 1.85 14.58
CA ARG A 61 17.11 1.27 15.91
C ARG A 61 17.23 -0.24 15.87
N ARG A 62 16.50 -0.92 14.94
CA ARG A 62 16.49 -2.38 14.80
C ARG A 62 17.65 -2.90 13.97
N TYR A 63 18.07 -2.19 12.91
CA TYR A 63 19.01 -2.68 11.89
C TYR A 63 20.23 -1.76 11.68
N GLY A 64 20.38 -0.69 12.46
CA GLY A 64 21.38 0.34 12.18
C GLY A 64 21.04 1.14 10.93
N SER A 65 22.04 1.77 10.32
CA SER A 65 21.87 2.51 9.07
C SER A 65 21.95 1.63 7.80
N ASP A 66 22.29 0.34 7.95
CA ASP A 66 22.56 -0.57 6.83
C ASP A 66 21.34 -1.47 6.55
N PHE A 67 20.23 -0.85 6.16
CA PHE A 67 19.06 -1.59 5.66
C PHE A 67 18.55 -1.00 4.35
N LYS A 68 17.84 -1.86 3.59
CA LYS A 68 17.14 -1.48 2.36
C LYS A 68 15.65 -1.63 2.56
N LEU A 69 14.90 -0.56 2.32
CA LEU A 69 13.45 -0.52 2.41
C LEU A 69 12.82 -0.65 1.02
N GLY A 70 11.79 -1.47 0.91
CA GLY A 70 10.86 -1.50 -0.21
C GLY A 70 9.44 -1.53 0.32
N ALA A 71 8.49 -0.92 -0.39
CA ALA A 71 7.10 -0.87 0.02
C ALA A 71 6.19 -1.63 -0.97
N VAL A 72 5.12 -2.23 -0.43
CA VAL A 72 3.99 -2.75 -1.21
C VAL A 72 2.73 -2.16 -0.61
N GLY A 73 1.81 -1.69 -1.44
CA GLY A 73 0.54 -1.18 -0.94
C GLY A 73 -0.63 -1.59 -1.81
N SER A 74 -1.76 -1.94 -1.19
CA SER A 74 -2.99 -2.32 -1.89
C SER A 74 -4.10 -1.32 -1.60
N SER A 75 -4.81 -0.87 -2.64
CA SER A 75 -5.92 0.09 -2.52
C SER A 75 -5.47 1.38 -1.81
N LEU A 76 -6.06 1.78 -0.67
CA LEU A 76 -5.60 2.92 0.13
C LEU A 76 -4.14 2.74 0.60
N GLY A 77 -3.71 1.49 0.85
CA GLY A 77 -2.30 1.20 1.13
C GLY A 77 -1.38 1.54 -0.04
N GLY A 78 -1.87 1.46 -1.29
CA GLY A 78 -1.15 1.92 -2.48
C GLY A 78 -0.92 3.43 -2.48
N PHE A 79 -1.94 4.21 -2.12
CA PHE A 79 -1.80 5.65 -1.90
C PHE A 79 -0.75 5.97 -0.82
N MET A 80 -0.79 5.27 0.32
CA MET A 80 0.20 5.43 1.38
C MET A 80 1.62 5.00 0.94
N ALA A 81 1.73 3.91 0.16
CA ALA A 81 3.02 3.44 -0.35
C ALA A 81 3.65 4.41 -1.36
N THR A 82 2.84 5.14 -2.12
CA THR A 82 3.32 6.24 -2.97
C THR A 82 4.00 7.31 -2.13
N ARG A 83 3.36 7.73 -1.04
CA ARG A 83 3.95 8.70 -0.11
C ARG A 83 5.22 8.18 0.56
N VAL A 84 5.24 6.90 0.97
CA VAL A 84 6.47 6.26 1.50
C VAL A 84 7.59 6.30 0.46
N SER A 85 7.31 5.98 -0.80
CA SER A 85 8.29 6.02 -1.88
C SER A 85 8.88 7.41 -2.07
N GLU A 86 8.03 8.44 -2.14
CA GLU A 86 8.46 9.83 -2.34
C GLU A 86 9.24 10.37 -1.13
N GLN A 87 8.77 10.10 0.08
CA GLN A 87 9.38 10.65 1.31
C GLN A 87 10.69 9.95 1.68
N TYR A 88 10.79 8.63 1.48
CA TYR A 88 11.95 7.84 1.93
C TYR A 88 12.84 7.37 0.77
N GLY A 89 12.51 7.69 -0.47
CA GLY A 89 13.32 7.38 -1.64
C GLY A 89 13.40 5.89 -1.97
N CYS A 90 12.47 5.06 -1.48
CA CYS A 90 12.45 3.63 -1.75
C CYS A 90 11.55 3.27 -2.94
N ARG A 91 11.72 2.08 -3.51
CA ARG A 91 10.80 1.56 -4.53
C ARG A 91 9.51 1.05 -3.90
N ALA A 92 8.39 1.19 -4.63
CA ALA A 92 7.09 0.70 -4.19
C ALA A 92 6.31 0.01 -5.31
N ALA A 93 5.68 -1.14 -4.99
CA ALA A 93 4.71 -1.81 -5.85
C ALA A 93 3.30 -1.51 -5.34
N LEU A 94 2.44 -1.01 -6.24
CA LEU A 94 1.10 -0.53 -5.93
C LEU A 94 0.07 -1.45 -6.58
N ILE A 95 -0.81 -2.04 -5.79
CA ILE A 95 -1.78 -3.05 -6.24
C ILE A 95 -3.16 -2.41 -6.22
N ASN A 96 -3.79 -2.25 -7.40
CA ASN A 96 -5.05 -1.54 -7.54
C ASN A 96 -5.07 -0.28 -6.65
N PRO A 97 -4.15 0.68 -6.83
CA PRO A 97 -3.98 1.79 -5.90
C PRO A 97 -5.16 2.76 -5.94
N ALA A 98 -5.57 3.24 -4.78
CA ALA A 98 -6.51 4.35 -4.69
C ALA A 98 -5.83 5.66 -5.14
N VAL A 99 -6.50 6.37 -6.05
CA VAL A 99 -6.10 7.70 -6.52
C VAL A 99 -7.11 8.70 -5.99
N ARG A 100 -6.61 9.79 -5.39
CA ARG A 100 -7.44 10.80 -4.73
C ARG A 100 -8.48 10.17 -3.79
N PRO A 101 -8.05 9.38 -2.78
CA PRO A 101 -8.95 8.63 -1.91
C PRO A 101 -9.94 9.51 -1.16
N HIS A 102 -9.65 10.80 -0.97
CA HIS A 102 -10.58 11.76 -0.37
C HIS A 102 -11.84 12.00 -1.21
N GLU A 103 -11.80 11.81 -2.54
CA GLU A 103 -13.00 11.87 -3.39
C GLU A 103 -13.83 10.58 -3.22
N LEU A 104 -13.16 9.43 -3.23
CA LEU A 104 -13.80 8.13 -3.11
C LEU A 104 -14.46 7.94 -1.73
N LEU A 105 -13.73 8.25 -0.66
CA LEU A 105 -14.18 7.96 0.70
C LEU A 105 -15.26 8.93 1.20
N CYS A 106 -15.59 10.02 0.46
CA CYS A 106 -16.76 10.81 0.72
C CYS A 106 -18.07 10.00 0.72
N ASP A 107 -18.14 8.96 -0.11
CA ASP A 107 -19.31 8.09 -0.19
C ASP A 107 -19.43 7.11 0.99
N TYR A 108 -18.41 7.04 1.83
CA TYR A 108 -18.31 6.17 3.01
C TYR A 108 -18.38 6.94 4.34
N LEU A 109 -18.69 8.24 4.31
CA LEU A 109 -18.81 9.05 5.55
C LEU A 109 -19.85 8.47 6.50
N GLY A 110 -19.58 8.56 7.79
CA GLY A 110 -20.43 8.09 8.87
C GLY A 110 -19.91 6.81 9.53
N PRO A 111 -20.79 6.08 10.22
CA PRO A 111 -20.41 4.88 10.98
C PRO A 111 -19.87 3.77 10.09
N GLN A 112 -18.73 3.23 10.47
CA GLN A 112 -18.04 2.14 9.79
C GLN A 112 -17.75 1.03 10.79
N THR A 113 -17.60 -0.19 10.25
CA THR A 113 -17.11 -1.35 11.02
C THR A 113 -15.95 -1.98 10.25
N ASN A 114 -14.80 -2.09 10.89
CA ASN A 114 -13.69 -2.83 10.29
C ASN A 114 -14.03 -4.34 10.29
N PRO A 115 -14.15 -4.98 9.12
CA PRO A 115 -14.61 -6.38 9.04
C PRO A 115 -13.60 -7.39 9.59
N TYR A 116 -12.35 -6.99 9.79
CA TYR A 116 -11.29 -7.86 10.34
C TYR A 116 -11.19 -7.78 11.87
N SER A 117 -11.27 -6.57 12.42
CA SER A 117 -11.12 -6.36 13.88
C SER A 117 -12.46 -6.30 14.61
N GLY A 118 -13.55 -6.03 13.90
CA GLY A 118 -14.85 -5.70 14.49
C GLY A 118 -14.92 -4.30 15.11
N GLU A 119 -13.86 -3.50 14.98
CA GLU A 119 -13.81 -2.15 15.53
C GLU A 119 -14.83 -1.24 14.84
N LEU A 120 -15.59 -0.53 15.67
CA LEU A 120 -16.52 0.51 15.23
C LEU A 120 -15.80 1.86 15.24
N PHE A 121 -15.90 2.60 14.16
CA PHE A 121 -15.36 3.95 14.05
C PHE A 121 -16.27 4.82 13.18
N GLU A 122 -16.07 6.11 13.20
CA GLU A 122 -16.79 7.04 12.34
C GLU A 122 -15.85 7.70 11.36
N LEU A 123 -16.17 7.62 10.05
CA LEU A 123 -15.44 8.34 9.03
C LEU A 123 -16.06 9.73 8.90
N LEU A 124 -15.28 10.75 9.24
CA LEU A 124 -15.73 12.14 9.33
C LEU A 124 -15.22 12.97 8.12
N PRO A 125 -15.87 14.09 7.78
CA PRO A 125 -15.41 14.99 6.72
C PRO A 125 -13.95 15.46 6.89
N GLU A 126 -13.49 15.70 8.12
CA GLU A 126 -12.11 16.06 8.42
C GLU A 126 -11.09 15.02 7.99
N HIS A 127 -11.46 13.74 7.95
CA HIS A 127 -10.58 12.67 7.45
C HIS A 127 -10.33 12.80 5.93
N MET A 128 -11.23 13.47 5.19
CA MET A 128 -10.99 13.80 3.77
C MET A 128 -9.93 14.89 3.62
N ASP A 129 -9.88 15.84 4.54
CA ASP A 129 -8.82 16.85 4.56
C ASP A 129 -7.47 16.24 4.96
N GLU A 130 -7.47 15.29 5.90
CA GLU A 130 -6.29 14.49 6.23
C GLU A 130 -5.75 13.75 4.99
N LEU A 131 -6.62 13.09 4.21
CA LEU A 131 -6.21 12.41 2.97
C LEU A 131 -5.66 13.38 1.93
N ARG A 132 -6.24 14.58 1.79
CA ARG A 132 -5.69 15.63 0.91
C ARG A 132 -4.31 16.07 1.36
N ALA A 133 -4.09 16.25 2.65
CA ALA A 133 -2.80 16.62 3.22
C ALA A 133 -1.74 15.52 3.08
N LEU A 134 -2.17 14.26 3.01
CA LEU A 134 -1.30 13.11 2.77
C LEU A 134 -0.94 12.91 1.29
N ALA A 135 -1.66 13.50 0.36
CA ALA A 135 -1.37 13.40 -1.06
C ALA A 135 -0.03 14.05 -1.40
N VAL A 136 0.75 13.36 -2.23
CA VAL A 136 2.04 13.85 -2.73
C VAL A 136 2.10 13.73 -4.24
N PRO A 137 2.76 14.67 -4.94
CA PRO A 137 3.02 14.50 -6.37
C PRO A 137 3.98 13.33 -6.59
N VAL A 138 3.79 12.61 -7.70
CA VAL A 138 4.72 11.58 -8.15
C VAL A 138 5.89 12.27 -8.85
N THR A 139 7.03 12.36 -8.16
CA THR A 139 8.25 13.02 -8.67
C THR A 139 9.30 12.03 -9.18
N ALA A 140 9.25 10.77 -8.73
CA ALA A 140 10.15 9.68 -9.10
C ALA A 140 9.38 8.44 -9.59
N PRO A 141 8.69 8.53 -10.75
CA PRO A 141 7.84 7.45 -11.26
C PRO A 141 8.62 6.14 -11.52
N GLU A 142 9.91 6.20 -11.78
CA GLU A 142 10.78 5.03 -11.96
C GLU A 142 10.92 4.16 -10.70
N ARG A 143 10.53 4.69 -9.54
CA ARG A 143 10.47 3.94 -8.28
C ARG A 143 9.16 3.21 -8.07
N LEU A 144 8.15 3.45 -8.92
CA LEU A 144 6.81 2.90 -8.76
C LEU A 144 6.53 1.82 -9.80
N TRP A 145 5.89 0.74 -9.36
CA TRP A 145 5.33 -0.27 -10.24
C TRP A 145 3.86 -0.49 -9.90
N ILE A 146 3.00 -0.20 -10.86
CA ILE A 146 1.55 -0.30 -10.74
C ILE A 146 1.12 -1.66 -11.27
N LEU A 147 0.45 -2.42 -10.44
CA LEU A 147 -0.25 -3.67 -10.76
C LEU A 147 -1.74 -3.36 -10.76
N GLN A 148 -2.38 -3.33 -11.92
CA GLN A 148 -3.76 -2.88 -12.07
C GLN A 148 -4.58 -3.90 -12.83
N GLN A 149 -5.77 -4.23 -12.32
CA GLN A 149 -6.77 -5.02 -13.01
C GLN A 149 -7.93 -4.14 -13.46
N GLN A 150 -8.36 -4.30 -14.73
CA GLN A 150 -9.41 -3.48 -15.34
C GLN A 150 -10.81 -3.76 -14.81
N GLY A 151 -11.00 -4.96 -14.23
CA GLY A 151 -12.26 -5.38 -13.62
C GLY A 151 -12.46 -4.91 -12.19
N ASP A 152 -11.58 -4.03 -11.66
CA ASP A 152 -11.76 -3.43 -10.33
C ASP A 152 -13.10 -2.70 -10.26
N GLU A 153 -14.01 -3.23 -9.46
CA GLU A 153 -15.39 -2.72 -9.33
C GLU A 153 -15.51 -1.59 -8.31
N VAL A 154 -14.43 -1.36 -7.54
CA VAL A 154 -14.39 -0.31 -6.50
C VAL A 154 -13.69 0.95 -7.03
N LEU A 155 -12.58 0.77 -7.75
CA LEU A 155 -11.74 1.86 -8.22
C LEU A 155 -11.71 1.91 -9.75
N ASP A 156 -12.01 3.07 -10.31
CA ASP A 156 -11.82 3.28 -11.75
C ASP A 156 -10.32 3.22 -12.08
N TYR A 157 -9.89 2.12 -12.69
CA TYR A 157 -8.51 1.86 -13.06
C TYR A 157 -7.89 2.97 -13.93
N ARG A 158 -8.71 3.68 -14.71
CA ARG A 158 -8.24 4.78 -15.60
C ARG A 158 -7.64 5.93 -14.79
N LYS A 159 -8.15 6.18 -13.58
CA LYS A 159 -7.56 7.17 -12.66
C LYS A 159 -6.13 6.79 -12.27
N ALA A 160 -5.88 5.50 -12.00
CA ALA A 160 -4.53 5.02 -11.70
C ALA A 160 -3.60 5.11 -12.92
N LEU A 161 -4.10 4.81 -14.14
CA LEU A 161 -3.31 4.96 -15.36
C LEU A 161 -2.92 6.42 -15.63
N ASP A 162 -3.79 7.37 -15.36
CA ASP A 162 -3.50 8.80 -15.54
C ASP A 162 -2.52 9.32 -14.48
N GLU A 163 -2.77 9.03 -13.20
CA GLU A 163 -1.93 9.46 -12.08
C GLU A 163 -0.50 8.94 -12.19
N TYR A 164 -0.36 7.66 -12.53
CA TYR A 164 0.93 6.95 -12.57
C TYR A 164 1.43 6.72 -14.00
N ARG A 165 1.04 7.56 -14.97
CA ARG A 165 1.30 7.36 -16.43
C ARG A 165 2.77 7.18 -16.81
N PHE A 166 3.71 7.64 -15.99
CA PHE A 166 5.15 7.50 -16.23
C PHE A 166 5.81 6.39 -15.41
N ALA A 167 5.05 5.71 -14.56
CA ALA A 167 5.53 4.59 -13.77
C ALA A 167 5.52 3.28 -14.57
N ARG A 168 6.22 2.26 -14.06
CA ARG A 168 6.08 0.91 -14.60
C ARG A 168 4.65 0.43 -14.38
N LEU A 169 4.01 -0.09 -15.43
CA LEU A 169 2.63 -0.57 -15.41
C LEU A 169 2.53 -2.04 -15.83
N SER A 170 1.77 -2.82 -15.08
CA SER A 170 1.21 -4.11 -15.48
C SER A 170 -0.31 -4.00 -15.43
N LEU A 171 -0.95 -3.88 -16.59
CA LEU A 171 -2.39 -3.80 -16.73
C LEU A 171 -2.94 -5.15 -17.19
N GLU A 172 -3.88 -5.71 -16.44
CA GLU A 172 -4.53 -6.98 -16.76
C GLU A 172 -6.00 -6.75 -17.10
N CYS A 173 -6.49 -7.45 -18.14
CA CYS A 173 -7.91 -7.48 -18.47
C CYS A 173 -8.68 -8.29 -17.42
N GLY A 174 -9.89 -7.85 -17.06
CA GLY A 174 -10.73 -8.51 -16.04
C GLY A 174 -10.15 -8.35 -14.64
N GLY A 175 -10.30 -9.40 -13.81
CA GLY A 175 -9.95 -9.35 -12.40
C GLY A 175 -10.98 -8.61 -11.56
N ASP A 176 -10.59 -8.18 -10.35
CA ASP A 176 -11.44 -7.47 -9.40
C ASP A 176 -10.60 -6.59 -8.45
N HIS A 177 -11.26 -5.91 -7.50
CA HIS A 177 -10.56 -5.09 -6.50
C HIS A 177 -9.65 -5.91 -5.59
N ALA A 178 -10.00 -7.18 -5.33
CA ALA A 178 -9.17 -8.09 -4.54
C ALA A 178 -7.86 -8.49 -5.25
N PHE A 179 -7.73 -8.23 -6.54
CA PHE A 179 -6.62 -8.58 -7.41
C PHE A 179 -6.45 -10.10 -7.59
N VAL A 180 -7.22 -10.66 -8.50
CA VAL A 180 -7.24 -12.10 -8.82
C VAL A 180 -5.84 -12.60 -9.17
N ALA A 181 -5.48 -13.77 -8.63
CA ALA A 181 -4.22 -14.46 -8.89
C ALA A 181 -2.96 -13.64 -8.51
N PHE A 182 -3.01 -12.93 -7.39
CA PHE A 182 -1.89 -12.14 -6.86
C PHE A 182 -0.62 -12.99 -6.61
N GLU A 183 -0.77 -14.28 -6.33
CA GLU A 183 0.32 -15.22 -6.07
C GLU A 183 1.37 -15.31 -7.20
N ARG A 184 1.05 -14.80 -8.39
CA ARG A 184 1.98 -14.71 -9.54
C ARG A 184 3.03 -13.61 -9.39
N TYR A 185 2.80 -12.64 -8.51
CA TYR A 185 3.58 -11.41 -8.47
C TYR A 185 4.65 -11.30 -7.38
N PRO A 186 4.61 -12.00 -6.23
CA PRO A 186 5.55 -11.78 -5.14
C PRO A 186 7.03 -11.82 -5.56
N ALA A 187 7.43 -12.81 -6.38
CA ALA A 187 8.81 -12.90 -6.88
C ALA A 187 9.24 -11.67 -7.68
N GLN A 188 8.35 -11.21 -8.57
CA GLN A 188 8.60 -10.06 -9.43
C GLN A 188 8.62 -8.75 -8.65
N ILE A 189 7.76 -8.64 -7.63
CA ILE A 189 7.73 -7.49 -6.70
C ILE A 189 9.05 -7.39 -5.95
N ILE A 190 9.53 -8.49 -5.34
CA ILE A 190 10.80 -8.51 -4.61
C ILE A 190 11.96 -8.11 -5.53
N HIS A 191 11.98 -8.66 -6.75
CA HIS A 191 13.00 -8.28 -7.75
C HIS A 191 12.92 -6.79 -8.10
N PHE A 192 11.72 -6.25 -8.36
CA PHE A 192 11.53 -4.83 -8.66
C PHE A 192 11.97 -3.94 -7.51
N LEU A 193 11.61 -4.28 -6.26
CA LEU A 193 12.03 -3.53 -5.08
C LEU A 193 13.55 -3.62 -4.85
N GLY A 194 14.20 -4.62 -5.46
CA GLY A 194 15.62 -4.90 -5.32
C GLY A 194 16.00 -5.42 -3.94
N LEU A 195 15.06 -6.09 -3.27
CA LEU A 195 15.24 -6.71 -1.96
C LEU A 195 15.83 -8.10 -2.07
#